data_f85c961e3093a9785bd1289a9f875886
#
_entry.id   f85c961e3093a9785bd1289a9f875886
#
_cell.length_a   1.000
_cell.length_b   1.000
_cell.length_c   1.000
_cell.angle_alpha   90.00
_cell.angle_beta   90.00
_cell.angle_gamma   90.00
#
_symmetry.space_group_name_H-M   'P 1'
#
loop_
_entity.id
_entity.type
_entity.pdbx_description
1 polymer ?
#
loop_
_entity_poly.entity_id
_entity_poly.type
_entity_poly.pdbx_seq_one_letter_code
_entity_poly.pdbx_strand_id
1 'polypeptide(L)'
;MPPSSLQWDESHMPRQDGRLAVVTGANAGLGFATSLALVLAGAHVVLACRNEERGLEAQRKIHELLDAEDNGDRARGEAEYMHLDAGDLRSVRAFATSFTTRFQGRRLDILVLNAGVKAVTYGETVDGFEQQFGVNHLGHFALAALLFPAMKIESTSSIPQPPARVVSISSISHHGSSLDITHLNASPEKYDAMGAYRASKLANLLFAYELQRRLEKTGLAPTRVLSVACHPGVTESNLLPNLAGTYNSSIIRAVIGFVHWLPWAQSNARGALDVLCAATDPNVVGGEFIGPHGISEFYGWPRTVASSKQSMSLDDARELWTTSEEITGVEFPVES
;
A
#
# COMPACT_ATOMS: atom_id res chain seq x y z
N MET A 1 -32.85 -3.78 -14.22
CA MET A 1 -31.90 -2.94 -13.52
C MET A 1 -31.01 -3.90 -12.72
N PRO A 2 -29.67 -3.86 -12.84
CA PRO A 2 -28.86 -4.60 -11.91
C PRO A 2 -29.12 -4.03 -10.50
N PRO A 3 -29.05 -4.87 -9.44
CA PRO A 3 -29.26 -4.40 -8.09
C PRO A 3 -28.32 -3.25 -7.81
N SER A 4 -28.82 -2.23 -7.09
CA SER A 4 -28.03 -1.11 -6.61
C SER A 4 -26.70 -1.63 -6.05
N SER A 5 -25.59 -1.24 -6.64
CA SER A 5 -24.25 -1.61 -6.16
C SER A 5 -24.19 -1.32 -4.67
N LEU A 6 -24.13 -2.37 -3.85
CA LEU A 6 -23.91 -2.23 -2.41
C LEU A 6 -22.69 -1.33 -2.22
N GLN A 7 -22.90 -0.25 -1.48
CA GLN A 7 -21.81 0.64 -1.10
C GLN A 7 -20.94 -0.13 -0.09
N TRP A 8 -19.77 -0.58 -0.52
CA TRP A 8 -18.86 -1.29 0.35
C TRP A 8 -18.31 -0.36 1.44
N ASP A 9 -18.48 -0.72 2.68
CA ASP A 9 -17.94 -0.02 3.85
C ASP A 9 -17.43 -1.03 4.89
N GLU A 10 -16.98 -0.56 6.04
CA GLU A 10 -16.43 -1.41 7.09
C GLU A 10 -17.38 -2.49 7.59
N SER A 11 -18.71 -2.29 7.48
CA SER A 11 -19.71 -3.32 7.86
C SER A 11 -19.70 -4.54 6.94
N HIS A 12 -19.14 -4.39 5.72
CA HIS A 12 -18.97 -5.47 4.76
C HIS A 12 -17.64 -6.21 4.93
N MET A 13 -16.73 -5.65 5.74
CA MET A 13 -15.43 -6.29 6.01
C MET A 13 -15.65 -7.52 6.91
N PRO A 14 -15.25 -8.72 6.45
CA PRO A 14 -15.27 -9.90 7.31
C PRO A 14 -14.40 -9.71 8.55
N ARG A 15 -14.73 -10.39 9.63
CA ARG A 15 -13.84 -10.46 10.79
C ARG A 15 -12.46 -10.95 10.39
N GLN A 16 -11.45 -10.37 11.00
CA GLN A 16 -10.04 -10.64 10.72
C GLN A 16 -9.36 -11.41 11.88
N ASP A 17 -10.14 -12.12 12.68
CA ASP A 17 -9.65 -12.83 13.87
C ASP A 17 -8.51 -13.79 13.52
N GLY A 18 -7.41 -13.66 14.26
CA GLY A 18 -6.22 -14.49 14.09
C GLY A 18 -5.35 -14.18 12.87
N ARG A 19 -5.79 -13.29 11.98
CA ARG A 19 -5.01 -12.86 10.81
C ARG A 19 -3.88 -11.93 11.21
N LEU A 20 -2.75 -12.07 10.53
CA LEU A 20 -1.57 -11.23 10.70
C LEU A 20 -1.44 -10.28 9.49
N ALA A 21 -1.33 -8.98 9.78
CA ALA A 21 -1.18 -7.96 8.77
C ALA A 21 0.09 -7.12 8.99
N VAL A 22 0.70 -6.65 7.91
CA VAL A 22 1.75 -5.63 7.91
C VAL A 22 1.24 -4.43 7.12
N VAL A 23 1.27 -3.23 7.72
CA VAL A 23 0.92 -1.98 7.04
C VAL A 23 2.12 -1.05 7.10
N THR A 24 2.67 -0.68 5.94
CA THR A 24 3.78 0.27 5.88
C THR A 24 3.29 1.71 5.99
N GLY A 25 4.02 2.59 6.69
CA GLY A 25 3.61 3.97 6.93
C GLY A 25 2.34 4.08 7.81
N ALA A 26 2.16 3.15 8.74
CA ALA A 26 0.96 3.01 9.57
C ALA A 26 0.81 4.06 10.69
N ASN A 27 1.78 4.96 10.85
CA ASN A 27 1.77 5.95 11.95
C ASN A 27 0.84 7.17 11.71
N ALA A 28 0.33 7.36 10.51
CA ALA A 28 -0.51 8.52 10.19
C ALA A 28 -1.38 8.26 8.95
N GLY A 29 -2.36 9.13 8.74
CA GLY A 29 -3.14 9.20 7.50
C GLY A 29 -3.83 7.90 7.14
N LEU A 30 -3.71 7.52 5.87
CA LEU A 30 -4.32 6.33 5.29
C LEU A 30 -3.85 5.04 5.98
N GLY A 31 -2.54 4.92 6.23
CA GLY A 31 -1.96 3.73 6.88
C GLY A 31 -2.46 3.54 8.31
N PHE A 32 -2.59 4.63 9.08
CA PHE A 32 -3.16 4.58 10.43
C PHE A 32 -4.65 4.16 10.40
N ALA A 33 -5.46 4.78 9.53
CA ALA A 33 -6.87 4.45 9.42
C ALA A 33 -7.09 2.99 8.98
N THR A 34 -6.31 2.50 8.02
CA THR A 34 -6.32 1.09 7.61
C THR A 34 -5.95 0.15 8.75
N SER A 35 -4.88 0.47 9.49
CA SER A 35 -4.43 -0.35 10.62
C SER A 35 -5.46 -0.40 11.73
N LEU A 36 -6.04 0.74 12.10
CA LEU A 36 -7.09 0.83 13.11
C LEU A 36 -8.29 -0.06 12.75
N ALA A 37 -8.79 0.06 11.51
CA ALA A 37 -9.94 -0.72 11.07
C ALA A 37 -9.65 -2.24 11.07
N LEU A 38 -8.46 -2.66 10.63
CA LEU A 38 -8.06 -4.07 10.69
C LEU A 38 -7.96 -4.59 12.13
N VAL A 39 -7.41 -3.78 13.05
CA VAL A 39 -7.31 -4.14 14.48
C VAL A 39 -8.71 -4.24 15.10
N LEU A 40 -9.60 -3.29 14.84
CA LEU A 40 -10.99 -3.33 15.30
C LEU A 40 -11.74 -4.56 14.76
N ALA A 41 -11.39 -5.02 13.56
CA ALA A 41 -11.92 -6.25 12.98
C ALA A 41 -11.31 -7.54 13.57
N GLY A 42 -10.29 -7.45 14.46
CA GLY A 42 -9.69 -8.59 15.15
C GLY A 42 -8.33 -9.04 14.63
N ALA A 43 -7.72 -8.31 13.68
CA ALA A 43 -6.39 -8.64 13.18
C ALA A 43 -5.27 -8.28 14.17
N HIS A 44 -4.15 -9.01 14.10
CA HIS A 44 -2.88 -8.54 14.63
C HIS A 44 -2.16 -7.75 13.53
N VAL A 45 -1.94 -6.45 13.74
CA VAL A 45 -1.39 -5.54 12.75
C VAL A 45 -0.01 -5.04 13.18
N VAL A 46 1.00 -5.31 12.37
CA VAL A 46 2.34 -4.73 12.51
C VAL A 46 2.35 -3.35 11.85
N LEU A 47 2.56 -2.33 12.67
CA LEU A 47 2.70 -0.92 12.27
C LEU A 47 4.14 -0.67 11.81
N ALA A 48 4.42 -0.87 10.52
CA ALA A 48 5.76 -0.75 9.97
C ALA A 48 6.07 0.73 9.62
N CYS A 49 6.82 1.43 10.47
CA CYS A 49 7.06 2.87 10.36
C CYS A 49 8.52 3.23 10.62
N ARG A 50 9.02 4.27 9.92
CA ARG A 50 10.38 4.77 10.05
C ARG A 50 10.64 5.48 11.38
N ASN A 51 9.73 6.33 11.80
CA ASN A 51 9.87 7.11 13.03
C ASN A 51 9.30 6.31 14.21
N GLU A 52 10.17 5.92 15.14
CA GLU A 52 9.81 5.10 16.30
C GLU A 52 8.79 5.80 17.22
N GLU A 53 9.05 7.06 17.57
CA GLU A 53 8.17 7.81 18.48
C GLU A 53 6.74 7.89 17.92
N ARG A 54 6.60 8.23 16.62
CA ARG A 54 5.29 8.28 15.95
C ARG A 54 4.66 6.90 15.79
N GLY A 55 5.47 5.85 15.59
CA GLY A 55 4.98 4.47 15.49
C GLY A 55 4.42 3.98 16.82
N LEU A 56 5.15 4.20 17.91
CA LEU A 56 4.70 3.88 19.27
C LEU A 56 3.48 4.71 19.70
N GLU A 57 3.43 6.00 19.32
CA GLU A 57 2.25 6.84 19.55
C GLU A 57 1.01 6.31 18.81
N ALA A 58 1.17 5.89 17.56
CA ALA A 58 0.09 5.28 16.79
C ALA A 58 -0.39 3.96 17.43
N GLN A 59 0.53 3.12 17.88
CA GLN A 59 0.22 1.89 18.60
C GLN A 59 -0.58 2.18 19.87
N ARG A 60 -0.09 3.12 20.70
CA ARG A 60 -0.77 3.51 21.95
C ARG A 60 -2.20 4.00 21.66
N LYS A 61 -2.36 4.87 20.65
CA LYS A 61 -3.66 5.41 20.28
C LYS A 61 -4.63 4.33 19.79
N ILE A 62 -4.16 3.33 19.04
CA ILE A 62 -5.00 2.20 18.62
C ILE A 62 -5.43 1.41 19.84
N HIS A 63 -4.55 1.13 20.81
CA HIS A 63 -4.89 0.41 22.03
C HIS A 63 -5.93 1.18 22.87
N GLU A 64 -5.79 2.50 23.01
CA GLU A 64 -6.77 3.34 23.70
C GLU A 64 -8.16 3.27 23.06
N LEU A 65 -8.22 3.30 21.72
CA LEU A 65 -9.47 3.18 20.98
C LEU A 65 -10.08 1.78 21.13
N LEU A 66 -9.26 0.73 21.13
CA LEU A 66 -9.72 -0.63 21.42
C LEU A 66 -10.27 -0.78 22.85
N ASP A 67 -9.64 -0.13 23.83
CA ASP A 67 -10.08 -0.17 25.22
C ASP A 67 -11.41 0.57 25.44
N ALA A 68 -11.69 1.57 24.61
CA ALA A 68 -12.93 2.34 24.65
C ALA A 68 -14.13 1.61 23.99
N GLU A 69 -13.85 0.60 23.14
CA GLU A 69 -14.90 -0.20 22.51
C GLU A 69 -15.31 -1.39 23.38
N ASP A 70 -16.61 -1.57 23.59
CA ASP A 70 -17.17 -2.78 24.21
C ASP A 70 -17.19 -3.92 23.18
N ASN A 71 -16.14 -4.72 23.17
CA ASN A 71 -16.00 -5.82 22.21
C ASN A 71 -16.81 -7.08 22.61
N GLY A 72 -17.45 -7.12 23.79
CA GLY A 72 -18.12 -8.31 24.32
C GLY A 72 -17.16 -9.52 24.33
N ASP A 73 -17.67 -10.71 23.91
CA ASP A 73 -16.87 -11.96 23.83
C ASP A 73 -16.05 -12.10 22.53
N ARG A 74 -15.88 -11.03 21.74
CA ARG A 74 -15.17 -11.10 20.45
C ARG A 74 -13.65 -11.12 20.64
N ALA A 75 -12.94 -11.85 19.79
CA ALA A 75 -11.49 -11.82 19.73
C ALA A 75 -11.00 -10.39 19.51
N ARG A 76 -10.07 -9.96 20.35
CA ARG A 76 -9.49 -8.62 20.30
C ARG A 76 -8.31 -8.59 19.34
N GLY A 77 -8.29 -7.60 18.46
CA GLY A 77 -7.13 -7.34 17.62
C GLY A 77 -5.95 -6.76 18.40
N GLU A 78 -4.81 -6.70 17.76
CA GLU A 78 -3.56 -6.21 18.36
C GLU A 78 -2.84 -5.28 17.38
N ALA A 79 -2.16 -4.26 17.90
CA ALA A 79 -1.27 -3.40 17.12
C ALA A 79 0.14 -3.48 17.71
N GLU A 80 1.14 -3.75 16.87
CA GLU A 80 2.55 -3.84 17.26
C GLU A 80 3.42 -2.98 16.35
N TYR A 81 4.19 -2.04 16.92
CA TYR A 81 5.15 -1.25 16.16
C TYR A 81 6.40 -2.09 15.83
N MET A 82 6.85 -1.99 14.57
CA MET A 82 8.17 -2.46 14.14
C MET A 82 8.83 -1.42 13.23
N HIS A 83 10.13 -1.18 13.44
CA HIS A 83 10.87 -0.20 12.66
C HIS A 83 11.05 -0.63 11.20
N LEU A 84 10.65 0.25 10.26
CA LEU A 84 10.87 0.09 8.82
C LEU A 84 11.10 1.45 8.15
N ASP A 85 12.27 1.65 7.56
CA ASP A 85 12.50 2.70 6.56
C ASP A 85 12.51 2.06 5.16
N ALA A 86 11.46 2.33 4.37
CA ALA A 86 11.37 1.85 2.99
C ALA A 86 12.39 2.53 2.04
N GLY A 87 13.04 3.61 2.47
CA GLY A 87 14.13 4.28 1.75
C GLY A 87 15.54 3.77 2.13
N ASP A 88 15.63 2.67 2.88
CA ASP A 88 16.89 2.01 3.25
C ASP A 88 16.75 0.49 3.10
N LEU A 89 17.37 -0.10 2.09
CA LEU A 89 17.29 -1.54 1.85
C LEU A 89 17.87 -2.38 3.00
N ARG A 90 18.80 -1.84 3.80
CA ARG A 90 19.28 -2.51 5.02
C ARG A 90 18.17 -2.56 6.07
N SER A 91 17.43 -1.46 6.24
CA SER A 91 16.26 -1.41 7.12
C SER A 91 15.17 -2.40 6.67
N VAL A 92 14.92 -2.48 5.36
CA VAL A 92 13.96 -3.44 4.79
C VAL A 92 14.37 -4.89 5.11
N ARG A 93 15.64 -5.25 4.92
CA ARG A 93 16.17 -6.60 5.25
C ARG A 93 16.12 -6.89 6.76
N ALA A 94 16.48 -5.91 7.58
CA ALA A 94 16.42 -6.04 9.04
C ALA A 94 14.98 -6.23 9.54
N PHE A 95 14.02 -5.46 8.96
CA PHE A 95 12.59 -5.63 9.26
C PHE A 95 12.12 -7.04 8.90
N ALA A 96 12.40 -7.53 7.69
CA ALA A 96 11.97 -8.86 7.25
C ALA A 96 12.55 -9.96 8.14
N THR A 97 13.81 -9.85 8.55
CA THR A 97 14.44 -10.80 9.48
C THR A 97 13.78 -10.77 10.85
N SER A 98 13.55 -9.57 11.40
CA SER A 98 12.90 -9.40 12.70
C SER A 98 11.45 -9.91 12.67
N PHE A 99 10.71 -9.60 11.59
CA PHE A 99 9.34 -10.07 11.39
C PHE A 99 9.27 -11.60 11.32
N THR A 100 10.09 -12.23 10.50
CA THR A 100 10.07 -13.70 10.34
C THR A 100 10.51 -14.42 11.63
N THR A 101 11.39 -13.82 12.41
CA THR A 101 11.77 -14.34 13.73
C THR A 101 10.63 -14.18 14.74
N ARG A 102 10.02 -12.99 14.79
CA ARG A 102 8.94 -12.67 15.75
C ARG A 102 7.68 -13.48 15.51
N PHE A 103 7.35 -13.73 14.24
CA PHE A 103 6.13 -14.42 13.81
C PHE A 103 6.44 -15.79 13.18
N GLN A 104 7.49 -16.46 13.65
CA GLN A 104 7.89 -17.76 13.12
C GLN A 104 6.71 -18.76 13.11
N GLY A 105 6.49 -19.37 11.93
CA GLY A 105 5.40 -20.34 11.75
C GLY A 105 4.01 -19.72 11.58
N ARG A 106 3.84 -18.41 11.76
CA ARG A 106 2.57 -17.73 11.46
C ARG A 106 2.55 -17.27 10.00
N ARG A 107 1.40 -17.43 9.33
CA ARG A 107 1.19 -16.89 8.00
C ARG A 107 1.02 -15.38 8.05
N LEU A 108 1.69 -14.66 7.16
CA LEU A 108 1.36 -13.27 6.84
C LEU A 108 0.15 -13.26 5.91
N ASP A 109 -0.99 -12.76 6.39
CA ASP A 109 -2.25 -12.76 5.65
C ASP A 109 -2.48 -11.53 4.80
N ILE A 110 -1.99 -10.36 5.25
CA ILE A 110 -2.21 -9.08 4.56
C ILE A 110 -0.91 -8.27 4.61
N LEU A 111 -0.41 -7.90 3.44
CA LEU A 111 0.72 -6.97 3.29
C LEU A 111 0.23 -5.73 2.54
N VAL A 112 0.13 -4.59 3.25
CA VAL A 112 -0.28 -3.31 2.66
C VAL A 112 0.94 -2.43 2.43
N LEU A 113 1.32 -2.25 1.17
CA LEU A 113 2.44 -1.42 0.70
C LEU A 113 1.97 0.03 0.57
N ASN A 114 1.79 0.70 1.72
CA ASN A 114 1.14 2.01 1.80
C ASN A 114 2.13 3.18 1.95
N ALA A 115 3.28 3.00 2.62
CA ALA A 115 4.24 4.07 2.81
C ALA A 115 4.57 4.79 1.49
N GLY A 116 4.74 6.11 1.56
CA GLY A 116 5.09 6.84 0.35
C GLY A 116 5.32 8.31 0.60
N VAL A 117 6.06 8.90 -0.32
CA VAL A 117 6.30 10.34 -0.40
C VAL A 117 5.78 10.87 -1.73
N LYS A 118 5.32 12.12 -1.74
CA LYS A 118 4.70 12.73 -2.92
C LYS A 118 5.25 14.12 -3.17
N ALA A 119 5.66 14.35 -4.41
CA ALA A 119 6.07 15.66 -4.91
C ALA A 119 7.06 16.39 -3.97
N VAL A 120 8.01 15.63 -3.45
CA VAL A 120 9.12 16.17 -2.64
C VAL A 120 10.19 16.79 -3.53
N THR A 121 11.00 17.70 -2.99
CA THR A 121 12.21 18.19 -3.66
C THR A 121 13.13 17.03 -3.99
N TYR A 122 13.99 17.21 -5.01
CA TYR A 122 14.99 16.18 -5.33
C TYR A 122 15.76 15.74 -4.08
N GLY A 123 15.91 14.47 -3.96
CA GLY A 123 16.70 13.81 -2.94
C GLY A 123 16.90 12.35 -3.31
N GLU A 124 17.85 11.73 -2.67
CA GLU A 124 18.16 10.32 -2.85
C GLU A 124 17.94 9.55 -1.55
N THR A 125 17.61 8.28 -1.68
CA THR A 125 17.63 7.33 -0.58
C THR A 125 19.07 7.04 -0.16
N VAL A 126 19.28 6.36 0.98
CA VAL A 126 20.62 5.97 1.42
C VAL A 126 21.31 5.00 0.46
N ASP A 127 20.54 4.34 -0.39
CA ASP A 127 21.04 3.43 -1.43
C ASP A 127 21.30 4.14 -2.77
N GLY A 128 21.10 5.47 -2.85
CA GLY A 128 21.36 6.28 -4.05
C GLY A 128 20.24 6.27 -5.09
N PHE A 129 19.03 5.89 -4.74
CA PHE A 129 17.86 5.94 -5.63
C PHE A 129 17.12 7.28 -5.49
N GLU A 130 16.50 7.76 -6.58
CA GLU A 130 15.58 8.89 -6.47
C GLU A 130 14.54 8.59 -5.37
N GLN A 131 14.33 9.57 -4.50
CA GLN A 131 13.63 9.36 -3.22
C GLN A 131 12.22 8.82 -3.37
N GLN A 132 11.44 9.30 -4.34
CA GLN A 132 10.06 8.84 -4.52
C GLN A 132 10.01 7.44 -5.11
N PHE A 133 10.84 7.16 -6.09
CA PHE A 133 10.91 5.83 -6.69
C PHE A 133 11.48 4.81 -5.69
N GLY A 134 12.54 5.18 -4.96
CA GLY A 134 13.16 4.33 -3.94
C GLY A 134 12.19 3.94 -2.84
N VAL A 135 11.51 4.93 -2.23
CA VAL A 135 10.56 4.69 -1.12
C VAL A 135 9.26 4.04 -1.60
N ASN A 136 8.65 4.60 -2.67
CA ASN A 136 7.30 4.19 -3.06
C ASN A 136 7.27 2.84 -3.79
N HIS A 137 8.38 2.46 -4.45
CA HIS A 137 8.44 1.24 -5.25
C HIS A 137 9.54 0.27 -4.81
N LEU A 138 10.82 0.65 -4.90
CA LEU A 138 11.92 -0.30 -4.69
C LEU A 138 11.96 -0.92 -3.29
N GLY A 139 11.79 -0.09 -2.26
CA GLY A 139 11.71 -0.58 -0.88
C GLY A 139 10.52 -1.51 -0.66
N HIS A 140 9.39 -1.22 -1.28
CA HIS A 140 8.21 -2.08 -1.22
C HIS A 140 8.36 -3.37 -2.03
N PHE A 141 8.99 -3.31 -3.20
CA PHE A 141 9.33 -4.50 -3.97
C PHE A 141 10.21 -5.46 -3.15
N ALA A 142 11.31 -4.94 -2.59
CA ALA A 142 12.22 -5.72 -1.75
C ALA A 142 11.51 -6.28 -0.50
N LEU A 143 10.68 -5.46 0.17
CA LEU A 143 9.90 -5.89 1.33
C LEU A 143 8.94 -7.02 0.99
N ALA A 144 8.18 -6.87 -0.11
CA ALA A 144 7.24 -7.88 -0.56
C ALA A 144 7.97 -9.20 -0.89
N ALA A 145 9.09 -9.14 -1.60
CA ALA A 145 9.91 -10.31 -1.93
C ALA A 145 10.42 -11.03 -0.68
N LEU A 146 10.94 -10.29 0.30
CA LEU A 146 11.51 -10.86 1.53
C LEU A 146 10.42 -11.44 2.47
N LEU A 147 9.22 -10.87 2.47
CA LEU A 147 8.09 -11.37 3.28
C LEU A 147 7.25 -12.44 2.57
N PHE A 148 7.41 -12.59 1.25
CA PHE A 148 6.61 -13.51 0.46
C PHE A 148 6.63 -14.98 0.96
N PRO A 149 7.77 -15.54 1.43
CA PRO A 149 7.78 -16.88 2.03
C PRO A 149 6.81 -17.03 3.20
N ALA A 150 6.65 -15.99 4.03
CA ALA A 150 5.71 -16.01 5.15
C ALA A 150 4.23 -16.01 4.69
N MET A 151 3.94 -15.48 3.50
CA MET A 151 2.58 -15.50 2.93
C MET A 151 2.17 -16.87 2.38
N LYS A 152 3.15 -17.73 2.05
CA LYS A 152 2.93 -19.10 1.54
C LYS A 152 2.77 -20.14 2.64
N ILE A 153 3.00 -19.80 3.91
CA ILE A 153 2.83 -20.72 5.03
C ILE A 153 1.38 -21.22 5.05
N GLU A 154 1.20 -22.54 5.16
CA GLU A 154 -0.13 -23.12 5.29
C GLU A 154 -0.71 -22.77 6.65
N SER A 155 -1.96 -22.31 6.65
CA SER A 155 -2.67 -22.07 7.89
C SER A 155 -2.87 -23.37 8.65
N THR A 156 -2.50 -23.38 9.91
CA THR A 156 -2.77 -24.51 10.82
C THR A 156 -4.21 -24.51 11.33
N SER A 157 -5.02 -23.51 10.94
CA SER A 157 -6.43 -23.43 11.31
C SER A 157 -7.25 -24.53 10.66
N SER A 158 -8.13 -25.15 11.42
CA SER A 158 -9.14 -26.08 10.89
C SER A 158 -10.22 -25.39 10.05
N ILE A 159 -10.29 -24.07 10.10
CA ILE A 159 -11.22 -23.24 9.32
C ILE A 159 -10.47 -22.78 8.04
N PRO A 160 -11.05 -22.97 6.83
CA PRO A 160 -10.44 -22.44 5.62
C PRO A 160 -10.19 -20.94 5.72
N GLN A 161 -8.94 -20.54 5.52
CA GLN A 161 -8.55 -19.14 5.56
C GLN A 161 -8.59 -18.55 4.13
N PRO A 162 -9.03 -17.29 3.98
CA PRO A 162 -8.97 -16.65 2.68
C PRO A 162 -7.52 -16.53 2.20
N PRO A 163 -7.29 -16.34 0.88
CA PRO A 163 -5.95 -16.12 0.34
C PRO A 163 -5.25 -14.95 1.07
N ALA A 164 -3.93 -15.07 1.23
CA ALA A 164 -3.12 -13.94 1.64
C ALA A 164 -3.15 -12.85 0.54
N ARG A 165 -2.96 -11.58 0.91
CA ARG A 165 -3.04 -10.47 -0.06
C ARG A 165 -1.85 -9.52 0.05
N VAL A 166 -1.26 -9.24 -1.11
CA VAL A 166 -0.35 -8.10 -1.30
C VAL A 166 -1.18 -6.96 -1.88
N VAL A 167 -1.31 -5.85 -1.16
CA VAL A 167 -2.07 -4.68 -1.57
C VAL A 167 -1.12 -3.53 -1.87
N SER A 168 -1.03 -3.15 -3.14
CA SER A 168 -0.14 -2.07 -3.60
C SER A 168 -0.92 -0.76 -3.74
N ILE A 169 -0.48 0.28 -3.01
CA ILE A 169 -1.12 1.60 -3.10
C ILE A 169 -0.57 2.38 -4.29
N SER A 170 -1.43 2.60 -5.28
CA SER A 170 -1.20 3.49 -6.41
C SER A 170 -1.86 4.87 -6.19
N SER A 171 -2.18 5.56 -7.26
CA SER A 171 -2.84 6.87 -7.28
C SER A 171 -3.51 7.09 -8.63
N ILE A 172 -4.58 7.87 -8.68
CA ILE A 172 -5.12 8.41 -9.94
C ILE A 172 -4.06 9.16 -10.75
N SER A 173 -3.00 9.65 -10.10
CA SER A 173 -1.88 10.34 -10.76
C SER A 173 -1.06 9.44 -11.69
N HIS A 174 -1.26 8.11 -11.68
CA HIS A 174 -0.59 7.20 -12.64
C HIS A 174 -1.06 7.43 -14.09
N HIS A 175 -2.25 8.02 -14.28
CA HIS A 175 -2.72 8.39 -15.62
C HIS A 175 -1.82 9.44 -16.26
N GLY A 176 -1.50 9.24 -17.55
CA GLY A 176 -0.61 10.14 -18.29
C GLY A 176 0.85 10.10 -17.87
N SER A 177 1.25 9.07 -17.11
CA SER A 177 2.65 8.77 -16.82
C SER A 177 3.20 7.78 -17.82
N SER A 178 4.49 7.91 -18.14
CA SER A 178 5.32 6.87 -18.74
C SER A 178 6.43 6.53 -17.75
N LEU A 179 6.89 5.29 -17.77
CA LEU A 179 8.01 4.86 -16.98
C LEU A 179 9.20 4.67 -17.95
N ASP A 180 10.23 5.47 -17.77
CA ASP A 180 11.52 5.22 -18.42
C ASP A 180 12.36 4.36 -17.47
N ILE A 181 12.29 3.05 -17.66
CA ILE A 181 12.92 2.06 -16.79
C ILE A 181 14.44 2.16 -16.86
N THR A 182 14.98 2.65 -17.99
CA THR A 182 16.42 2.82 -18.16
C THR A 182 16.98 4.05 -17.42
N HIS A 183 16.12 4.98 -17.03
CA HIS A 183 16.47 6.24 -16.37
C HIS A 183 15.63 6.48 -15.11
N LEU A 184 15.51 5.45 -14.26
CA LEU A 184 14.76 5.54 -13.00
C LEU A 184 15.31 6.57 -12.00
N ASN A 185 16.59 6.95 -12.15
CA ASN A 185 17.22 8.02 -11.40
C ASN A 185 17.26 9.30 -12.24
N ALA A 186 16.24 10.16 -12.08
CA ALA A 186 16.25 11.48 -12.70
C ALA A 186 17.45 12.30 -12.17
N SER A 187 18.17 13.00 -13.09
CA SER A 187 19.20 13.93 -12.64
C SER A 187 18.57 15.15 -11.95
N PRO A 188 19.26 15.76 -10.94
CA PRO A 188 18.73 16.92 -10.23
C PRO A 188 18.23 18.05 -11.14
N GLU A 189 18.93 18.27 -12.27
CA GLU A 189 18.66 19.38 -13.20
C GLU A 189 17.35 19.17 -14.00
N LYS A 190 16.91 17.93 -14.15
CA LYS A 190 15.71 17.55 -14.92
C LYS A 190 14.59 17.01 -14.05
N TYR A 191 14.74 17.12 -12.72
CA TYR A 191 13.78 16.55 -11.80
C TYR A 191 12.43 17.23 -11.84
N ASP A 192 11.41 16.47 -12.20
CA ASP A 192 10.00 16.85 -12.02
C ASP A 192 9.41 16.05 -10.86
N ALA A 193 9.15 16.73 -9.75
CA ALA A 193 8.65 16.10 -8.54
C ALA A 193 7.30 15.37 -8.74
N MET A 194 6.41 15.93 -9.56
CA MET A 194 5.13 15.27 -9.88
C MET A 194 5.31 14.16 -10.90
N GLY A 195 6.21 14.31 -11.86
CA GLY A 195 6.58 13.26 -12.82
C GLY A 195 7.15 12.04 -12.12
N ALA A 196 8.11 12.22 -11.21
CA ALA A 196 8.68 11.14 -10.40
C ALA A 196 7.62 10.45 -9.52
N TYR A 197 6.73 11.21 -8.90
CA TYR A 197 5.60 10.64 -8.16
C TYR A 197 4.69 9.79 -9.05
N ARG A 198 4.29 10.32 -10.21
CA ARG A 198 3.43 9.60 -11.17
C ARG A 198 4.09 8.31 -11.64
N ALA A 199 5.38 8.37 -11.97
CA ALA A 199 6.16 7.20 -12.38
C ALA A 199 6.20 6.13 -11.27
N SER A 200 6.45 6.52 -10.01
CA SER A 200 6.44 5.59 -8.89
C SER A 200 5.08 4.92 -8.68
N LYS A 201 3.97 5.63 -8.93
CA LYS A 201 2.62 5.08 -8.79
C LYS A 201 2.19 4.20 -9.98
N LEU A 202 2.73 4.47 -11.17
CA LEU A 202 2.63 3.56 -12.31
C LEU A 202 3.42 2.28 -12.05
N ALA A 203 4.64 2.39 -11.51
CA ALA A 203 5.47 1.24 -11.14
C ALA A 203 4.76 0.31 -10.14
N ASN A 204 4.02 0.87 -9.17
CA ASN A 204 3.24 0.07 -8.22
C ASN A 204 2.11 -0.73 -8.89
N LEU A 205 1.48 -0.22 -9.95
CA LEU A 205 0.49 -0.96 -10.74
C LEU A 205 1.14 -2.05 -11.59
N LEU A 206 2.22 -1.73 -12.29
CA LEU A 206 2.98 -2.70 -13.08
C LEU A 206 3.45 -3.87 -12.21
N PHE A 207 3.99 -3.56 -11.02
CA PHE A 207 4.37 -4.57 -10.03
C PHE A 207 3.18 -5.43 -9.59
N ALA A 208 2.05 -4.81 -9.21
CA ALA A 208 0.90 -5.55 -8.72
C ALA A 208 0.35 -6.51 -9.78
N TYR A 209 0.27 -6.08 -11.02
CA TYR A 209 -0.22 -6.89 -12.13
C TYR A 209 0.77 -7.99 -12.51
N GLU A 210 2.07 -7.70 -12.53
CA GLU A 210 3.07 -8.72 -12.82
C GLU A 210 3.14 -9.77 -11.72
N LEU A 211 3.06 -9.37 -10.45
CA LEU A 211 2.99 -10.32 -9.34
C LEU A 211 1.78 -11.25 -9.50
N GLN A 212 0.61 -10.71 -9.82
CA GLN A 212 -0.58 -11.54 -10.01
C GLN A 212 -0.40 -12.56 -11.16
N ARG A 213 0.16 -12.13 -12.31
CA ARG A 213 0.43 -13.04 -13.43
C ARG A 213 1.37 -14.18 -13.05
N ARG A 214 2.41 -13.89 -12.26
CA ARG A 214 3.35 -14.90 -11.77
C ARG A 214 2.69 -15.85 -10.77
N LEU A 215 1.83 -15.33 -9.88
CA LEU A 215 1.05 -16.14 -8.95
C LEU A 215 0.10 -17.11 -9.67
N GLU A 216 -0.54 -16.67 -10.73
CA GLU A 216 -1.40 -17.52 -11.57
C GLU A 216 -0.59 -18.61 -12.27
N LYS A 217 0.55 -18.25 -12.86
CA LYS A 217 1.43 -19.17 -13.57
C LYS A 217 1.98 -20.28 -12.66
N THR A 218 2.29 -19.95 -11.41
CA THR A 218 2.79 -20.89 -10.41
C THR A 218 1.69 -21.65 -9.66
N GLY A 219 0.41 -21.37 -9.94
CA GLY A 219 -0.74 -21.98 -9.27
C GLY A 219 -0.95 -21.52 -7.82
N LEU A 220 -0.30 -20.45 -7.38
CA LEU A 220 -0.51 -19.86 -6.05
C LEU A 220 -1.80 -19.04 -5.98
N ALA A 221 -2.19 -18.39 -7.08
CA ALA A 221 -3.50 -17.75 -7.21
C ALA A 221 -4.51 -18.76 -7.81
N PRO A 222 -5.81 -18.61 -7.50
CA PRO A 222 -6.41 -17.65 -6.57
C PRO A 222 -6.46 -18.14 -5.12
N THR A 223 -5.95 -19.32 -4.81
CA THR A 223 -6.25 -20.00 -3.55
C THR A 223 -5.31 -19.66 -2.40
N ARG A 224 -4.07 -19.25 -2.69
CA ARG A 224 -3.07 -19.01 -1.64
C ARG A 224 -2.69 -17.56 -1.47
N VAL A 225 -2.34 -16.87 -2.55
CA VAL A 225 -1.92 -15.46 -2.50
C VAL A 225 -2.55 -14.72 -3.68
N LEU A 226 -3.03 -13.52 -3.42
CA LEU A 226 -3.51 -12.56 -4.43
C LEU A 226 -2.69 -11.28 -4.38
N SER A 227 -2.45 -10.69 -5.54
CA SER A 227 -1.91 -9.35 -5.68
C SER A 227 -3.02 -8.41 -6.17
N VAL A 228 -3.28 -7.34 -5.42
CA VAL A 228 -4.34 -6.37 -5.70
C VAL A 228 -3.75 -4.97 -5.61
N ALA A 229 -4.18 -4.08 -6.48
CA ALA A 229 -3.83 -2.67 -6.39
C ALA A 229 -5.03 -1.83 -5.94
N CYS A 230 -4.77 -0.70 -5.29
CA CYS A 230 -5.84 0.27 -5.00
C CYS A 230 -5.32 1.71 -4.99
N HIS A 231 -6.25 2.67 -5.02
CA HIS A 231 -5.96 4.08 -4.74
C HIS A 231 -7.08 4.69 -3.90
N PRO A 232 -6.74 5.59 -2.96
CA PRO A 232 -7.69 6.15 -2.00
C PRO A 232 -8.44 7.39 -2.53
N GLY A 233 -8.42 7.68 -3.82
CA GLY A 233 -8.90 8.96 -4.34
C GLY A 233 -8.06 10.14 -3.85
N VAL A 234 -8.74 11.26 -3.57
CA VAL A 234 -8.13 12.47 -2.99
C VAL A 234 -8.44 12.50 -1.50
N THR A 235 -7.43 12.30 -0.66
CA THR A 235 -7.57 12.28 0.81
C THR A 235 -6.93 13.50 1.47
N GLU A 236 -7.41 13.84 2.66
CA GLU A 236 -6.83 14.84 3.57
C GLU A 236 -5.47 14.37 4.13
N SER A 237 -4.58 13.94 3.25
CA SER A 237 -3.26 13.49 3.70
C SER A 237 -2.32 14.68 3.87
N ASN A 238 -1.30 14.54 4.75
CA ASN A 238 -0.20 15.48 4.92
C ASN A 238 0.66 15.67 3.64
N LEU A 239 0.15 15.22 2.47
CA LEU A 239 0.82 15.32 1.18
C LEU A 239 0.76 16.72 0.58
N LEU A 240 -0.23 17.54 0.95
CA LEU A 240 -0.37 18.91 0.46
C LEU A 240 0.66 19.90 1.03
N PRO A 241 1.07 19.84 2.32
CA PRO A 241 2.15 20.68 2.83
C PRO A 241 3.48 20.52 2.09
N ASN A 242 3.79 19.31 1.63
CA ASN A 242 5.02 19.04 0.84
C ASN A 242 4.99 19.75 -0.52
N LEU A 243 3.83 19.78 -1.20
CA LEU A 243 3.65 20.53 -2.44
C LEU A 243 3.88 22.03 -2.25
N ALA A 244 3.36 22.62 -1.15
CA ALA A 244 3.55 24.04 -0.85
C ALA A 244 5.01 24.39 -0.55
N GLY A 245 5.78 23.45 0.00
CA GLY A 245 7.22 23.59 0.26
C GLY A 245 8.07 23.41 -1.02
N THR A 246 7.66 22.51 -1.90
CA THR A 246 8.39 22.18 -3.14
C THR A 246 8.21 23.26 -4.20
N TYR A 247 7.01 23.81 -4.34
CA TYR A 247 6.70 24.88 -5.30
C TYR A 247 6.54 26.21 -4.58
N ASN A 248 7.57 27.07 -4.61
CA ASN A 248 7.56 28.38 -3.96
C ASN A 248 6.71 29.41 -4.73
N SER A 249 5.47 29.08 -5.04
CA SER A 249 4.53 29.89 -5.78
C SER A 249 3.30 30.21 -4.94
N SER A 250 2.97 31.50 -4.85
CA SER A 250 1.76 31.97 -4.16
C SER A 250 0.48 31.44 -4.79
N ILE A 251 0.50 31.24 -6.12
CA ILE A 251 -0.62 30.70 -6.90
C ILE A 251 -0.82 29.23 -6.53
N ILE A 252 0.24 28.45 -6.42
CA ILE A 252 0.18 27.02 -6.06
C ILE A 252 -0.32 26.90 -4.62
N ARG A 253 0.13 27.74 -3.69
CA ARG A 253 -0.39 27.78 -2.31
C ARG A 253 -1.88 28.14 -2.26
N ALA A 254 -2.32 29.08 -3.07
CA ALA A 254 -3.74 29.45 -3.16
C ALA A 254 -4.59 28.30 -3.76
N VAL A 255 -4.08 27.62 -4.81
CA VAL A 255 -4.73 26.45 -5.41
C VAL A 255 -4.80 25.29 -4.40
N ILE A 256 -3.73 25.04 -3.64
CA ILE A 256 -3.71 24.03 -2.57
C ILE A 256 -4.73 24.38 -1.48
N GLY A 257 -4.79 25.64 -1.04
CA GLY A 257 -5.79 26.12 -0.09
C GLY A 257 -7.23 25.98 -0.61
N PHE A 258 -7.44 26.25 -1.88
CA PHE A 258 -8.72 26.06 -2.55
C PHE A 258 -9.12 24.59 -2.66
N VAL A 259 -8.19 23.70 -2.99
CA VAL A 259 -8.41 22.23 -3.05
C VAL A 259 -8.76 21.68 -1.66
N HIS A 260 -8.18 22.22 -0.58
CA HIS A 260 -8.55 21.87 0.80
C HIS A 260 -9.99 22.31 1.17
N TRP A 261 -10.47 23.37 0.56
CA TRP A 261 -11.82 23.88 0.79
C TRP A 261 -12.89 23.18 -0.05
N LEU A 262 -12.49 22.38 -1.04
CA LEU A 262 -13.43 21.65 -1.90
C LEU A 262 -13.99 20.43 -1.17
N PRO A 263 -15.31 20.18 -1.26
CA PRO A 263 -15.98 19.08 -0.56
C PRO A 263 -15.64 17.68 -1.11
N TRP A 264 -14.59 17.55 -1.90
CA TRP A 264 -14.18 16.34 -2.63
C TRP A 264 -12.98 15.63 -1.97
N ALA A 265 -12.28 16.26 -1.03
CA ALA A 265 -11.26 15.57 -0.25
C ALA A 265 -11.96 14.67 0.77
N GLN A 266 -11.72 13.36 0.64
CA GLN A 266 -12.25 12.42 1.63
C GLN A 266 -11.36 12.39 2.87
N SER A 267 -11.97 12.06 4.03
CA SER A 267 -11.20 11.75 5.22
C SER A 267 -10.28 10.55 5.01
N ASN A 268 -9.24 10.43 5.82
CA ASN A 268 -8.35 9.25 5.75
C ASN A 268 -9.10 7.94 6.02
N ALA A 269 -10.10 7.94 6.90
CA ALA A 269 -10.97 6.80 7.16
C ALA A 269 -11.75 6.41 5.90
N ARG A 270 -12.29 7.39 5.15
CA ARG A 270 -12.99 7.13 3.90
C ARG A 270 -12.07 6.57 2.82
N GLY A 271 -10.88 7.15 2.63
CA GLY A 271 -9.89 6.62 1.69
C GLY A 271 -9.35 5.24 2.07
N ALA A 272 -9.36 4.90 3.37
CA ALA A 272 -8.98 3.57 3.84
C ALA A 272 -9.95 2.47 3.38
N LEU A 273 -11.20 2.80 3.05
CA LEU A 273 -12.17 1.81 2.57
C LEU A 273 -11.69 1.12 1.29
N ASP A 274 -11.04 1.84 0.36
CA ASP A 274 -10.50 1.24 -0.86
C ASP A 274 -9.37 0.24 -0.55
N VAL A 275 -8.52 0.55 0.43
CA VAL A 275 -7.47 -0.35 0.90
C VAL A 275 -8.05 -1.56 1.62
N LEU A 276 -9.02 -1.35 2.50
CA LEU A 276 -9.70 -2.41 3.26
C LEU A 276 -10.48 -3.34 2.32
N CYS A 277 -11.19 -2.79 1.35
CA CYS A 277 -11.87 -3.58 0.31
C CYS A 277 -10.86 -4.46 -0.44
N ALA A 278 -9.77 -3.87 -0.96
CA ALA A 278 -8.70 -4.62 -1.63
C ALA A 278 -8.08 -5.70 -0.73
N ALA A 279 -7.94 -5.43 0.57
CA ALA A 279 -7.30 -6.33 1.52
C ALA A 279 -8.21 -7.45 2.04
N THR A 280 -9.54 -7.25 2.09
CA THR A 280 -10.40 -8.12 2.88
C THR A 280 -11.67 -8.60 2.20
N ASP A 281 -12.18 -7.91 1.15
CA ASP A 281 -13.42 -8.31 0.50
C ASP A 281 -13.24 -9.67 -0.22
N PRO A 282 -14.02 -10.70 0.14
CA PRO A 282 -13.91 -12.01 -0.49
C PRO A 282 -14.24 -12.03 -1.99
N ASN A 283 -14.94 -11.00 -2.49
CA ASN A 283 -15.31 -10.90 -3.90
C ASN A 283 -14.21 -10.26 -4.76
N VAL A 284 -13.23 -9.59 -4.16
CA VAL A 284 -12.08 -9.03 -4.89
C VAL A 284 -11.18 -10.15 -5.35
N VAL A 285 -10.88 -10.16 -6.65
CA VAL A 285 -9.98 -11.13 -7.28
C VAL A 285 -8.60 -10.52 -7.52
N GLY A 286 -7.60 -11.37 -7.72
CA GLY A 286 -6.23 -10.91 -8.02
C GLY A 286 -6.16 -10.15 -9.33
N GLY A 287 -5.31 -9.12 -9.38
CA GLY A 287 -5.15 -8.26 -10.54
C GLY A 287 -6.18 -7.13 -10.65
N GLU A 288 -7.14 -7.02 -9.72
CA GLU A 288 -8.05 -5.88 -9.70
C GLU A 288 -7.38 -4.60 -9.22
N PHE A 289 -7.90 -3.47 -9.69
CA PHE A 289 -7.58 -2.14 -9.21
C PHE A 289 -8.80 -1.53 -8.55
N ILE A 290 -8.73 -1.31 -7.24
CA ILE A 290 -9.84 -0.80 -6.43
C ILE A 290 -9.68 0.70 -6.22
N GLY A 291 -10.76 1.44 -6.43
CA GLY A 291 -10.78 2.89 -6.21
C GLY A 291 -12.20 3.40 -6.00
N PRO A 292 -12.35 4.68 -5.60
CA PRO A 292 -13.66 5.27 -5.35
C PRO A 292 -14.45 5.48 -6.66
N HIS A 293 -15.74 5.25 -6.64
CA HIS A 293 -16.60 5.27 -7.83
C HIS A 293 -17.09 6.66 -8.26
N GLY A 294 -16.74 7.71 -7.53
CA GLY A 294 -17.23 9.07 -7.78
C GLY A 294 -16.60 9.73 -8.99
N ILE A 295 -16.90 11.03 -9.17
CA ILE A 295 -16.42 11.80 -10.33
C ILE A 295 -14.91 11.77 -10.39
N SER A 296 -14.37 11.34 -11.53
CA SER A 296 -12.93 11.20 -11.78
C SER A 296 -12.20 10.38 -10.70
N GLU A 297 -12.90 9.50 -10.01
CA GLU A 297 -12.35 8.67 -8.92
C GLU A 297 -11.72 9.49 -7.78
N PHE A 298 -12.16 10.73 -7.56
CA PHE A 298 -11.66 11.58 -6.50
C PHE A 298 -12.21 11.17 -5.14
N TYR A 299 -13.45 10.70 -5.09
CA TYR A 299 -14.15 10.29 -3.88
C TYR A 299 -15.21 9.23 -4.19
N GLY A 300 -15.69 8.56 -3.17
CA GLY A 300 -16.80 7.61 -3.32
C GLY A 300 -16.60 6.32 -2.52
N TRP A 301 -17.35 5.30 -2.87
CA TRP A 301 -17.25 3.97 -2.30
C TRP A 301 -16.33 3.10 -3.16
N PRO A 302 -15.62 2.12 -2.56
CA PRO A 302 -14.76 1.20 -3.28
C PRO A 302 -15.49 0.43 -4.39
N ARG A 303 -14.81 0.32 -5.51
CA ARG A 303 -15.17 -0.61 -6.59
C ARG A 303 -13.95 -0.91 -7.46
N THR A 304 -14.05 -1.91 -8.32
CA THR A 304 -13.07 -2.13 -9.39
C THR A 304 -13.14 -0.98 -10.40
N VAL A 305 -12.00 -0.35 -10.67
CA VAL A 305 -11.82 0.78 -11.61
C VAL A 305 -10.80 0.43 -12.68
N ALA A 306 -10.82 1.17 -13.78
CA ALA A 306 -9.87 0.97 -14.86
C ALA A 306 -8.55 1.69 -14.58
N SER A 307 -7.43 1.04 -14.88
CA SER A 307 -6.11 1.68 -14.87
C SER A 307 -5.69 2.17 -16.26
N SER A 308 -4.56 2.88 -16.35
CA SER A 308 -4.04 3.40 -17.61
C SER A 308 -3.56 2.28 -18.54
N LYS A 309 -3.51 2.57 -19.85
CA LYS A 309 -2.95 1.62 -20.83
C LYS A 309 -1.50 1.25 -20.51
N GLN A 310 -0.71 2.21 -20.02
CA GLN A 310 0.69 2.01 -19.65
C GLN A 310 0.84 0.99 -18.52
N SER A 311 -0.05 1.01 -17.53
CA SER A 311 -0.02 0.05 -16.43
C SER A 311 -0.32 -1.39 -16.88
N MET A 312 -0.91 -1.57 -18.06
CA MET A 312 -1.22 -2.88 -18.65
C MET A 312 -0.11 -3.41 -19.57
N SER A 313 0.98 -2.65 -19.75
CA SER A 313 2.12 -3.06 -20.58
C SER A 313 2.83 -4.28 -19.95
N LEU A 314 2.85 -5.39 -20.67
CA LEU A 314 3.52 -6.61 -20.23
C LEU A 314 5.04 -6.47 -20.28
N ASP A 315 5.54 -5.76 -21.29
CA ASP A 315 6.98 -5.57 -21.48
C ASP A 315 7.54 -4.65 -20.40
N ASP A 316 6.90 -3.50 -20.15
CA ASP A 316 7.29 -2.58 -19.07
C ASP A 316 7.23 -3.26 -17.69
N ALA A 317 6.21 -4.10 -17.45
CA ALA A 317 6.05 -4.82 -16.19
C ALA A 317 7.18 -5.83 -15.95
N ARG A 318 7.58 -6.57 -16.99
CA ARG A 318 8.68 -7.55 -16.91
C ARG A 318 10.04 -6.87 -16.76
N GLU A 319 10.26 -5.80 -17.54
CA GLU A 319 11.49 -5.03 -17.47
C GLU A 319 11.63 -4.38 -16.09
N LEU A 320 10.57 -3.72 -15.57
CA LEU A 320 10.55 -3.16 -14.22
C LEU A 320 10.83 -4.21 -13.14
N TRP A 321 10.24 -5.40 -13.28
CA TRP A 321 10.47 -6.50 -12.34
C TRP A 321 11.94 -6.90 -12.30
N THR A 322 12.53 -7.22 -13.45
CA THR A 322 13.94 -7.64 -13.56
C THR A 322 14.87 -6.54 -13.05
N THR A 323 14.64 -5.30 -13.46
CA THR A 323 15.43 -4.15 -13.00
C THR A 323 15.30 -3.96 -11.48
N SER A 324 14.10 -4.13 -10.92
CA SER A 324 13.89 -4.02 -9.46
C SER A 324 14.66 -5.11 -8.70
N GLU A 325 14.69 -6.36 -9.20
CA GLU A 325 15.52 -7.42 -8.63
C GLU A 325 17.01 -7.07 -8.67
N GLU A 326 17.48 -6.62 -9.83
CA GLU A 326 18.90 -6.28 -10.04
C GLU A 326 19.36 -5.16 -9.12
N ILE A 327 18.65 -4.03 -9.10
CA ILE A 327 19.09 -2.84 -8.34
C ILE A 327 18.87 -2.95 -6.82
N THR A 328 17.86 -3.74 -6.37
CA THR A 328 17.66 -4.01 -4.95
C THR A 328 18.53 -5.17 -4.44
N GLY A 329 19.05 -6.01 -5.34
CA GLY A 329 19.72 -7.27 -5.00
C GLY A 329 18.81 -8.23 -4.22
N VAL A 330 17.50 -8.21 -4.51
CA VAL A 330 16.50 -9.09 -3.90
C VAL A 330 15.72 -9.78 -5.00
N GLU A 331 15.92 -11.08 -5.15
CA GLU A 331 15.11 -11.93 -6.04
C GLU A 331 13.74 -12.16 -5.41
N PHE A 332 12.69 -12.06 -6.21
CA PHE A 332 11.34 -12.35 -5.75
C PHE A 332 11.09 -13.87 -5.87
N PRO A 333 10.78 -14.58 -4.76
CA PRO A 333 10.69 -16.04 -4.77
C PRO A 333 9.35 -16.55 -5.35
N VAL A 334 9.00 -16.05 -6.53
CA VAL A 334 7.91 -16.53 -7.38
C VAL A 334 8.47 -16.73 -8.80
N GLU A 335 8.33 -17.93 -9.32
CA GLU A 335 8.90 -18.30 -10.63
C GLU A 335 8.29 -17.45 -11.76
N SER A 336 9.12 -17.17 -12.78
CA SER A 336 8.75 -16.37 -13.96
C SER A 336 7.92 -17.13 -14.98
#